data_3ad42143362471bcaf57e9e76dcb9a41
#
_entry.id   3ad42143362471bcaf57e9e76dcb9a41
#
_cell.length_a   1.000
_cell.length_b   1.000
_cell.length_c   1.000
_cell.angle_alpha   90.00
_cell.angle_beta   90.00
_cell.angle_gamma   90.00
#
_symmetry.space_group_name_H-M   'P 1'
#
loop_
_entity.id
_entity.type
_entity.pdbx_description
1 polymer ?
#
loop_
_entity_poly.entity_id
_entity_poly.type
_entity_poly.pdbx_seq_one_letter_code
_entity_poly.pdbx_strand_id
1 'polypeptide(L)'
;LLFVNYVFGQEYIKDQIILSFGMIPAILFGYSELSSNLKIIPPFLSIITSMFLHGGWMHLIGNMTYLYIFGDNIEESLGKTKFIIFYFLTGGFAALSQAILDINSTIPMIGASGAIAGVLGAYLVLFPKAKIKVFFWFIIIFKIFKIRAFIVLGGWILMQFLSYGGDDLNSGGVAYAAHIGGFISGIVLINFMKNKKG
;
A
#
# COMPACT_ATOMS: atom_id res chain seq x y z
N LEU A 1 -10.30 -17.74 13.14
CA LEU A 1 -10.30 -18.86 12.17
C LEU A 1 -9.85 -18.41 10.78
N LEU A 2 -10.44 -17.33 10.20
CA LEU A 2 -10.08 -16.79 8.88
C LEU A 2 -8.59 -16.44 8.76
N PHE A 3 -8.01 -15.75 9.76
CA PHE A 3 -6.59 -15.40 9.78
C PHE A 3 -5.68 -16.64 9.77
N VAL A 4 -6.01 -17.65 10.56
CA VAL A 4 -5.23 -18.91 10.63
C VAL A 4 -5.30 -19.64 9.28
N ASN A 5 -6.47 -19.71 8.67
CA ASN A 5 -6.62 -20.31 7.35
C ASN A 5 -5.91 -19.51 6.25
N TYR A 6 -5.86 -18.20 6.36
CA TYR A 6 -5.14 -17.35 5.41
C TYR A 6 -3.62 -17.53 5.52
N VAL A 7 -3.09 -17.71 6.73
CA VAL A 7 -1.64 -17.81 6.97
C VAL A 7 -1.13 -19.23 6.80
N PHE A 8 -1.88 -20.23 7.28
CA PHE A 8 -1.45 -21.63 7.38
C PHE A 8 -2.35 -22.61 6.61
N GLY A 9 -3.40 -22.13 5.96
CA GLY A 9 -4.32 -22.97 5.19
C GLY A 9 -3.76 -23.41 3.85
N GLN A 10 -4.51 -24.30 3.19
CA GLN A 10 -4.21 -24.72 1.82
C GLN A 10 -4.33 -23.52 0.87
N GLU A 11 -3.57 -23.52 -0.21
CA GLU A 11 -3.52 -22.44 -1.21
C GLU A 11 -4.91 -22.08 -1.75
N TYR A 12 -5.75 -23.06 -2.00
CA TYR A 12 -7.14 -22.87 -2.40
C TYR A 12 -7.96 -22.01 -1.41
N ILE A 13 -7.80 -22.22 -0.10
CA ILE A 13 -8.52 -21.43 0.92
C ILE A 13 -7.99 -19.99 0.95
N LYS A 14 -6.70 -19.82 0.75
CA LYS A 14 -6.06 -18.52 0.65
C LYS A 14 -6.60 -17.73 -0.55
N ASP A 15 -6.70 -18.36 -1.70
CA ASP A 15 -7.25 -17.73 -2.90
C ASP A 15 -8.71 -17.32 -2.72
N GLN A 16 -9.53 -18.15 -2.08
CA GLN A 16 -10.91 -17.79 -1.75
C GLN A 16 -11.01 -16.57 -0.84
N ILE A 17 -10.13 -16.46 0.16
CA ILE A 17 -10.07 -15.30 1.05
C ILE A 17 -9.63 -14.05 0.26
N ILE A 18 -8.63 -14.17 -0.61
CA ILE A 18 -8.16 -13.07 -1.45
C ILE A 18 -9.27 -12.60 -2.39
N LEU A 19 -9.99 -13.51 -3.04
CA LEU A 19 -11.11 -13.16 -3.92
C LEU A 19 -12.29 -12.52 -3.16
N SER A 20 -12.57 -12.98 -1.94
CA SER A 20 -13.70 -12.47 -1.15
C SER A 20 -13.44 -11.12 -0.49
N PHE A 21 -12.19 -10.80 -0.13
CA PHE A 21 -11.84 -9.63 0.66
C PHE A 21 -10.82 -8.70 -0.02
N GLY A 22 -10.18 -9.11 -1.10
CA GLY A 22 -9.33 -8.28 -1.94
C GLY A 22 -10.15 -7.29 -2.78
N MET A 23 -9.60 -6.15 -3.10
CA MET A 23 -10.27 -5.17 -3.96
C MET A 23 -10.08 -5.59 -5.43
N ILE A 24 -11.18 -5.90 -6.10
CA ILE A 24 -11.23 -6.26 -7.53
C ILE A 24 -11.96 -5.14 -8.28
N PRO A 25 -11.26 -4.40 -9.17
CA PRO A 25 -11.85 -3.26 -9.87
C PRO A 25 -13.16 -3.58 -10.59
N ALA A 26 -13.19 -4.66 -11.38
CA ALA A 26 -14.39 -5.06 -12.12
C ALA A 26 -15.59 -5.37 -11.22
N ILE A 27 -15.35 -5.92 -10.01
CA ILE A 27 -16.40 -6.17 -9.02
C ILE A 27 -16.84 -4.87 -8.35
N LEU A 28 -15.88 -4.00 -8.01
CA LEU A 28 -16.16 -2.71 -7.37
C LEU A 28 -17.06 -1.82 -8.23
N PHE A 29 -16.84 -1.80 -9.53
CA PHE A 29 -17.61 -1.00 -10.49
C PHE A 29 -18.82 -1.74 -11.12
N GLY A 30 -19.04 -3.01 -10.77
CA GLY A 30 -20.18 -3.80 -11.26
C GLY A 30 -20.04 -4.32 -12.68
N TYR A 31 -18.84 -4.38 -13.23
CA TYR A 31 -18.55 -4.98 -14.55
C TYR A 31 -18.38 -6.50 -14.51
N SER A 32 -18.22 -7.06 -13.33
CA SER A 32 -18.14 -8.49 -13.10
C SER A 32 -18.75 -8.87 -11.76
N GLU A 33 -19.02 -10.16 -11.55
CA GLU A 33 -19.58 -10.67 -10.31
C GLU A 33 -18.76 -11.85 -9.77
N LEU A 34 -18.64 -11.91 -8.44
CA LEU A 34 -18.13 -13.10 -7.76
C LEU A 34 -19.20 -14.20 -7.73
N SER A 35 -18.78 -15.45 -7.69
CA SER A 35 -19.67 -16.57 -7.37
C SER A 35 -20.30 -16.40 -5.98
N SER A 36 -21.51 -16.93 -5.79
CA SER A 36 -22.31 -16.69 -4.59
C SER A 36 -21.61 -17.03 -3.28
N ASN A 37 -20.76 -18.06 -3.28
CA ASN A 37 -19.97 -18.49 -2.14
C ASN A 37 -18.81 -17.55 -1.77
N LEU A 38 -18.41 -16.64 -2.67
CA LEU A 38 -17.35 -15.65 -2.48
C LEU A 38 -17.88 -14.25 -2.17
N LYS A 39 -19.18 -14.00 -2.36
CA LYS A 39 -19.85 -12.71 -2.04
C LYS A 39 -20.07 -12.57 -0.52
N ILE A 40 -18.99 -12.43 0.25
CA ILE A 40 -19.04 -12.38 1.72
C ILE A 40 -19.27 -10.96 2.22
N ILE A 41 -18.71 -9.97 1.52
CA ILE A 41 -18.82 -8.54 1.88
C ILE A 41 -19.33 -7.71 0.69
N PRO A 42 -19.96 -6.55 0.93
CA PRO A 42 -20.22 -5.58 -0.13
C PRO A 42 -18.93 -5.12 -0.81
N PRO A 43 -18.90 -4.95 -2.16
CA PRO A 43 -17.68 -4.63 -2.90
C PRO A 43 -16.91 -3.42 -2.38
N PHE A 44 -17.60 -2.35 -1.95
CA PHE A 44 -16.93 -1.15 -1.44
C PHE A 44 -16.13 -1.38 -0.15
N LEU A 45 -16.48 -2.39 0.66
CA LEU A 45 -15.71 -2.74 1.86
C LEU A 45 -14.38 -3.38 1.51
N SER A 46 -14.24 -3.95 0.31
CA SER A 46 -12.97 -4.53 -0.14
C SER A 46 -11.84 -3.47 -0.27
N ILE A 47 -12.18 -2.20 -0.44
CA ILE A 47 -11.22 -1.09 -0.38
C ILE A 47 -10.44 -1.10 0.95
N ILE A 48 -11.12 -1.42 2.04
CA ILE A 48 -10.52 -1.46 3.37
C ILE A 48 -9.94 -2.84 3.68
N THR A 49 -10.70 -3.91 3.43
CA THR A 49 -10.25 -5.27 3.79
C THR A 49 -9.02 -5.70 3.02
N SER A 50 -8.86 -5.28 1.76
CA SER A 50 -7.68 -5.57 0.95
C SER A 50 -6.37 -5.08 1.57
N MET A 51 -6.40 -4.00 2.34
CA MET A 51 -5.23 -3.45 3.02
C MET A 51 -4.63 -4.39 4.08
N PHE A 52 -5.40 -5.37 4.55
CA PHE A 52 -4.99 -6.33 5.58
C PHE A 52 -4.59 -7.70 5.01
N LEU A 53 -4.75 -7.90 3.71
CA LEU A 53 -4.34 -9.10 3.02
C LEU A 53 -2.93 -8.95 2.42
N HIS A 54 -2.18 -10.04 2.39
CA HIS A 54 -0.82 -10.03 1.84
C HIS A 54 -0.56 -11.32 1.06
N GLY A 55 0.06 -11.21 -0.12
CA GLY A 55 0.35 -12.35 -0.99
C GLY A 55 1.35 -13.37 -0.41
N GLY A 56 2.08 -13.01 0.66
CA GLY A 56 3.04 -13.89 1.34
C GLY A 56 3.81 -13.16 2.45
N TRP A 57 4.65 -13.92 3.17
CA TRP A 57 5.41 -13.42 4.31
C TRP A 57 6.35 -12.26 3.95
N MET A 58 7.04 -12.33 2.82
CA MET A 58 7.94 -11.25 2.39
C MET A 58 7.18 -9.97 2.09
N HIS A 59 5.97 -10.06 1.52
CA HIS A 59 5.09 -8.93 1.29
C HIS A 59 4.64 -8.29 2.62
N LEU A 60 4.23 -9.11 3.60
CA LEU A 60 3.86 -8.63 4.93
C LEU A 60 5.04 -7.98 5.66
N ILE A 61 6.19 -8.67 5.70
CA ILE A 61 7.39 -8.16 6.39
C ILE A 61 7.86 -6.86 5.76
N GLY A 62 7.87 -6.78 4.43
CA GLY A 62 8.20 -5.54 3.72
C GLY A 62 7.29 -4.39 4.12
N ASN A 63 5.98 -4.59 4.06
CA ASN A 63 5.00 -3.58 4.48
C ASN A 63 5.20 -3.14 5.93
N MET A 64 5.33 -4.08 6.86
CA MET A 64 5.52 -3.76 8.28
C MET A 64 6.85 -3.05 8.54
N THR A 65 7.90 -3.40 7.82
CA THR A 65 9.21 -2.72 7.91
C THR A 65 9.10 -1.25 7.49
N TYR A 66 8.47 -0.97 6.36
CA TYR A 66 8.28 0.41 5.91
C TYR A 66 7.35 1.20 6.85
N LEU A 67 6.26 0.59 7.31
CA LEU A 67 5.35 1.22 8.27
C LEU A 67 6.06 1.52 9.58
N TYR A 68 6.88 0.61 10.10
CA TYR A 68 7.66 0.81 11.32
C TYR A 68 8.69 1.94 11.18
N ILE A 69 9.43 2.00 10.06
CA ILE A 69 10.49 3.00 9.85
C ILE A 69 9.92 4.41 9.66
N PHE A 70 8.82 4.55 8.93
CA PHE A 70 8.28 5.85 8.51
C PHE A 70 7.00 6.25 9.24
N GLY A 71 6.20 5.28 9.69
CA GLY A 71 4.89 5.51 10.28
C GLY A 71 4.97 6.20 11.64
N ASP A 72 5.93 5.83 12.47
CA ASP A 72 6.12 6.40 13.81
C ASP A 72 6.27 7.93 13.80
N ASN A 73 7.12 8.47 12.91
CA ASN A 73 7.31 9.91 12.75
C ASN A 73 6.05 10.64 12.26
N ILE A 74 5.25 9.99 11.42
CA ILE A 74 3.99 10.58 10.93
C ILE A 74 2.92 10.51 12.02
N GLU A 75 2.86 9.39 12.76
CA GLU A 75 1.97 9.28 13.92
C GLU A 75 2.30 10.34 14.98
N GLU A 76 3.57 10.56 15.30
CA GLU A 76 4.00 11.60 16.22
C GLU A 76 3.56 12.99 15.75
N SER A 77 3.65 13.26 14.44
CA SER A 77 3.29 14.57 13.86
C SER A 77 1.78 14.81 13.82
N LEU A 78 0.97 13.78 13.68
CA LEU A 78 -0.50 13.84 13.56
C LEU A 78 -1.21 13.57 14.89
N GLY A 79 -0.64 12.74 15.74
CA GLY A 79 -1.30 12.07 16.85
C GLY A 79 -2.06 10.81 16.36
N LYS A 80 -2.26 9.85 17.27
CA LYS A 80 -2.77 8.50 16.97
C LYS A 80 -4.05 8.48 16.14
N THR A 81 -5.06 9.22 16.57
CA THR A 81 -6.38 9.21 15.89
C THR A 81 -6.29 9.75 14.45
N LYS A 82 -5.60 10.88 14.26
CA LYS A 82 -5.43 11.44 12.91
C LYS A 82 -4.57 10.54 12.03
N PHE A 83 -3.56 9.87 12.59
CA PHE A 83 -2.73 8.92 11.85
C PHE A 83 -3.56 7.74 11.32
N ILE A 84 -4.44 7.17 12.14
CA ILE A 84 -5.34 6.09 11.71
C ILE A 84 -6.24 6.57 10.57
N ILE A 85 -6.87 7.73 10.71
CA ILE A 85 -7.72 8.31 9.67
C ILE A 85 -6.90 8.57 8.40
N PHE A 86 -5.72 9.15 8.52
CA PHE A 86 -4.80 9.41 7.42
C PHE A 86 -4.44 8.13 6.68
N TYR A 87 -4.09 7.07 7.41
CA TYR A 87 -3.72 5.78 6.86
C TYR A 87 -4.84 5.15 6.03
N PHE A 88 -6.08 5.16 6.55
CA PHE A 88 -7.24 4.64 5.82
C PHE A 88 -7.61 5.52 4.61
N LEU A 89 -7.52 6.83 4.73
CA LEU A 89 -7.77 7.73 3.60
C LEU A 89 -6.77 7.51 2.48
N THR A 90 -5.47 7.48 2.79
CA THR A 90 -4.43 7.26 1.77
C THR A 90 -4.54 5.88 1.14
N GLY A 91 -4.88 4.83 1.91
CA GLY A 91 -5.18 3.51 1.39
C GLY A 91 -6.40 3.46 0.48
N GLY A 92 -7.47 4.17 0.85
CA GLY A 92 -8.66 4.31 0.01
C GLY A 92 -8.36 5.03 -1.32
N PHE A 93 -7.63 6.14 -1.28
CA PHE A 93 -7.18 6.84 -2.50
C PHE A 93 -6.26 5.96 -3.36
N ALA A 94 -5.37 5.19 -2.75
CA ALA A 94 -4.53 4.24 -3.45
C ALA A 94 -5.36 3.19 -4.20
N ALA A 95 -6.30 2.57 -3.49
CA ALA A 95 -7.19 1.55 -4.07
C ALA A 95 -8.03 2.11 -5.22
N LEU A 96 -8.60 3.30 -5.05
CA LEU A 96 -9.37 3.97 -6.10
C LEU A 96 -8.49 4.35 -7.29
N SER A 97 -7.26 4.80 -7.08
CA SER A 97 -6.32 5.11 -8.17
C SER A 97 -6.05 3.88 -9.04
N GLN A 98 -5.80 2.72 -8.44
CA GLN A 98 -5.64 1.47 -9.17
C GLN A 98 -6.93 1.09 -9.91
N ALA A 99 -8.06 1.14 -9.21
CA ALA A 99 -9.34 0.70 -9.75
C ALA A 99 -9.82 1.55 -10.94
N ILE A 100 -9.58 2.87 -10.92
CA ILE A 100 -10.00 3.79 -12.01
C ILE A 100 -9.14 3.59 -13.26
N LEU A 101 -7.86 3.27 -13.10
CA LEU A 101 -6.95 3.09 -14.24
C LEU A 101 -7.14 1.77 -14.97
N ASP A 102 -7.75 0.76 -14.31
CA ASP A 102 -8.11 -0.51 -14.94
C ASP A 102 -9.45 -1.03 -14.36
N ILE A 103 -10.54 -0.37 -14.78
CA ILE A 103 -11.89 -0.63 -14.25
C ILE A 103 -12.41 -2.05 -14.57
N ASN A 104 -11.86 -2.70 -15.58
CA ASN A 104 -12.26 -4.04 -16.01
C ASN A 104 -11.37 -5.14 -15.40
N SER A 105 -10.36 -4.81 -14.64
CA SER A 105 -9.46 -5.80 -14.05
C SER A 105 -10.20 -6.73 -13.10
N THR A 106 -10.01 -8.01 -13.31
CA THR A 106 -10.49 -9.08 -12.42
C THR A 106 -9.42 -9.56 -11.43
N ILE A 107 -8.25 -8.93 -11.45
CA ILE A 107 -7.14 -9.27 -10.57
C ILE A 107 -7.35 -8.59 -9.21
N PRO A 108 -7.36 -9.36 -8.09
CA PRO A 108 -7.52 -8.78 -6.77
C PRO A 108 -6.27 -8.00 -6.36
N MET A 109 -6.45 -6.74 -5.99
CA MET A 109 -5.44 -5.93 -5.33
C MET A 109 -5.48 -6.20 -3.82
N ILE A 110 -4.32 -6.48 -3.23
CA ILE A 110 -4.13 -6.72 -1.80
C ILE A 110 -2.85 -6.06 -1.29
N GLY A 111 -2.85 -5.70 -0.02
CA GLY A 111 -1.65 -5.16 0.66
C GLY A 111 -1.83 -3.77 1.24
N ALA A 112 -1.12 -3.53 2.32
CA ALA A 112 -1.06 -2.24 3.00
C ALA A 112 -0.25 -1.18 2.22
N SER A 113 0.45 -1.59 1.16
CA SER A 113 1.51 -0.79 0.52
C SER A 113 1.02 0.53 -0.08
N GLY A 114 -0.23 0.60 -0.54
CA GLY A 114 -0.83 1.85 -1.00
C GLY A 114 -0.99 2.89 0.11
N ALA A 115 -1.47 2.48 1.30
CA ALA A 115 -1.54 3.34 2.48
C ALA A 115 -0.15 3.73 2.98
N ILE A 116 0.79 2.78 2.98
CA ILE A 116 2.19 3.02 3.34
C ILE A 116 2.85 4.00 2.36
N ALA A 117 2.55 3.91 1.07
CA ALA A 117 2.98 4.91 0.09
C ALA A 117 2.51 6.31 0.48
N GLY A 118 1.29 6.45 1.01
CA GLY A 118 0.80 7.71 1.59
C GLY A 118 1.64 8.18 2.77
N VAL A 119 2.02 7.27 3.66
CA VAL A 119 2.94 7.58 4.77
C VAL A 119 4.30 8.06 4.24
N LEU A 120 4.84 7.43 3.19
CA LEU A 120 6.10 7.85 2.55
C LEU A 120 5.98 9.24 1.91
N GLY A 121 4.85 9.54 1.26
CA GLY A 121 4.55 10.85 0.70
C GLY A 121 4.51 11.95 1.78
N ALA A 122 3.84 11.67 2.90
CA ALA A 122 3.81 12.55 4.07
C ALA A 122 5.20 12.74 4.68
N TYR A 123 5.98 11.67 4.78
CA TYR A 123 7.35 11.73 5.30
C TYR A 123 8.25 12.61 4.44
N LEU A 124 8.12 12.51 3.12
CA LEU A 124 8.85 13.37 2.19
C LEU A 124 8.57 14.86 2.43
N VAL A 125 7.31 15.21 2.73
CA VAL A 125 6.91 16.61 3.00
C VAL A 125 7.45 17.09 4.35
N LEU A 126 7.33 16.29 5.40
CA LEU A 126 7.68 16.72 6.77
C LEU A 126 9.17 16.59 7.07
N PHE A 127 9.84 15.58 6.54
CA PHE A 127 11.21 15.22 6.89
C PHE A 127 12.15 15.04 5.68
N PRO A 128 12.15 15.92 4.66
CA PRO A 128 12.90 15.71 3.40
C PRO A 128 14.41 15.59 3.61
N LYS A 129 14.95 16.23 4.65
CA LYS A 129 16.39 16.25 4.96
C LYS A 129 16.82 15.20 5.98
N ALA A 130 15.89 14.45 6.54
CA ALA A 130 16.20 13.34 7.46
C ALA A 130 17.12 12.32 6.79
N LYS A 131 18.00 11.71 7.57
CA LYS A 131 18.95 10.70 7.06
C LYS A 131 18.39 9.31 7.33
N ILE A 132 18.08 8.59 6.26
CA ILE A 132 17.65 7.19 6.29
C ILE A 132 18.90 6.30 6.21
N LYS A 133 18.98 5.29 7.08
CA LYS A 133 19.99 4.26 7.00
C LYS A 133 19.59 3.24 5.95
N VAL A 134 20.31 3.21 4.83
CA VAL A 134 20.11 2.23 3.76
C VAL A 134 21.15 1.14 3.92
N PHE A 135 20.70 -0.09 4.13
CA PHE A 135 21.54 -1.27 4.20
C PHE A 135 21.81 -1.78 2.79
N PHE A 136 23.06 -1.81 2.41
CA PHE A 136 23.52 -2.38 1.15
C PHE A 136 24.24 -3.70 1.43
N TRP A 137 23.82 -4.74 0.75
CA TRP A 137 24.45 -6.06 0.80
C TRP A 137 24.72 -6.56 -0.61
N PHE A 138 25.96 -6.86 -0.88
CA PHE A 138 26.38 -7.49 -2.12
C PHE A 138 27.41 -8.59 -1.80
N ILE A 139 27.02 -9.84 -1.96
CA ILE A 139 27.80 -11.06 -1.66
C ILE A 139 28.32 -11.02 -0.21
N ILE A 140 29.56 -10.58 0.02
CA ILE A 140 30.25 -10.49 1.32
C ILE A 140 30.43 -9.05 1.81
N ILE A 141 30.02 -8.06 1.01
CA ILE A 141 30.16 -6.64 1.35
C ILE A 141 28.88 -6.15 2.00
N PHE A 142 28.98 -5.72 3.26
CA PHE A 142 27.89 -5.10 3.99
C PHE A 142 28.26 -3.64 4.26
N LYS A 143 27.37 -2.72 3.85
CA LYS A 143 27.60 -1.29 4.09
C LYS A 143 26.29 -0.59 4.43
N ILE A 144 26.35 0.31 5.40
CA ILE A 144 25.24 1.16 5.78
C ILE A 144 25.53 2.57 5.29
N PHE A 145 24.68 3.07 4.40
CA PHE A 145 24.73 4.46 3.92
C PHE A 145 23.69 5.28 4.65
N LYS A 146 24.03 6.52 4.97
CA LYS A 146 23.08 7.51 5.49
C LYS A 146 22.69 8.45 4.34
N ILE A 147 21.53 8.21 3.74
CA ILE A 147 21.05 8.96 2.56
C ILE A 147 19.89 9.85 2.99
N ARG A 148 19.77 11.04 2.42
CA ARG A 148 18.65 11.95 2.70
C ARG A 148 17.33 11.36 2.21
N ALA A 149 16.25 11.56 2.99
CA ALA A 149 14.93 11.00 2.70
C ALA A 149 14.43 11.37 1.30
N PHE A 150 14.61 12.61 0.85
CA PHE A 150 14.18 13.03 -0.48
C PHE A 150 14.83 12.23 -1.62
N ILE A 151 16.07 11.77 -1.45
CA ILE A 151 16.75 10.94 -2.46
C ILE A 151 16.16 9.52 -2.45
N VAL A 152 16.01 8.93 -1.27
CA VAL A 152 15.49 7.54 -1.13
C VAL A 152 14.03 7.47 -1.59
N LEU A 153 13.18 8.35 -1.08
CA LEU A 153 11.75 8.35 -1.39
C LEU A 153 11.45 8.88 -2.80
N GLY A 154 12.22 9.88 -3.25
CA GLY A 154 12.14 10.36 -4.63
C GLY A 154 12.56 9.31 -5.64
N GLY A 155 13.64 8.56 -5.37
CA GLY A 155 14.05 7.42 -6.17
C GLY A 155 13.00 6.30 -6.18
N TRP A 156 12.42 5.99 -4.99
CA TRP A 156 11.38 4.98 -4.87
C TRP A 156 10.14 5.32 -5.68
N ILE A 157 9.62 6.55 -5.58
CA ILE A 157 8.42 6.95 -6.35
C ILE A 157 8.72 7.04 -7.85
N LEU A 158 9.91 7.50 -8.25
CA LEU A 158 10.32 7.48 -9.65
C LEU A 158 10.30 6.06 -10.21
N MET A 159 10.80 5.08 -9.47
CA MET A 159 10.73 3.67 -9.87
C MET A 159 9.29 3.18 -10.03
N GLN A 160 8.34 3.64 -9.18
CA GLN A 160 6.93 3.29 -9.36
C GLN A 160 6.37 3.80 -10.70
N PHE A 161 6.69 5.04 -11.08
CA PHE A 161 6.27 5.60 -12.37
C PHE A 161 6.88 4.87 -13.56
N LEU A 162 8.18 4.55 -13.50
CA LEU A 162 8.86 3.83 -14.57
C LEU A 162 8.31 2.40 -14.73
N SER A 163 8.09 1.70 -13.61
CA SER A 163 7.54 0.35 -13.63
C SER A 163 6.09 0.32 -14.10
N TYR A 164 5.27 1.30 -13.72
CA TYR A 164 3.89 1.41 -14.21
C TYR A 164 3.81 1.52 -15.74
N GLY A 165 4.76 2.23 -16.37
CA GLY A 165 4.82 2.37 -17.84
C GLY A 165 5.34 1.13 -18.56
N GLY A 166 5.97 0.19 -17.87
CA GLY A 166 6.59 -1.02 -18.45
C GLY A 166 5.88 -2.34 -18.15
N ASP A 167 4.92 -2.34 -17.23
CA ASP A 167 4.23 -3.56 -16.82
C ASP A 167 3.06 -3.93 -17.73
N ASP A 168 2.92 -5.23 -17.99
CA ASP A 168 1.66 -5.78 -18.49
C ASP A 168 0.65 -5.80 -17.33
N LEU A 169 -0.33 -4.91 -17.39
CA LEU A 169 -1.39 -4.76 -16.38
C LEU A 169 -2.13 -6.07 -16.08
N ASN A 170 -2.03 -7.05 -16.96
CA ASN A 170 -2.66 -8.37 -16.83
C ASN A 170 -1.80 -9.40 -16.08
N SER A 171 -0.58 -9.06 -15.66
CA SER A 171 0.35 -10.06 -15.10
C SER A 171 0.21 -10.29 -13.59
N GLY A 172 -0.70 -9.60 -12.87
CA GLY A 172 -0.89 -9.79 -11.43
C GLY A 172 0.31 -9.35 -10.58
N GLY A 173 1.07 -8.37 -11.06
CA GLY A 173 2.26 -7.83 -10.40
C GLY A 173 1.97 -6.82 -9.29
N VAL A 174 2.89 -5.88 -9.10
CA VAL A 174 2.77 -4.80 -8.11
C VAL A 174 1.74 -3.77 -8.57
N ALA A 175 0.85 -3.34 -7.69
CA ALA A 175 -0.15 -2.29 -7.97
C ALA A 175 0.51 -0.90 -7.98
N TYR A 176 1.29 -0.60 -9.01
CA TYR A 176 2.05 0.66 -9.09
C TYR A 176 1.18 1.90 -9.07
N ALA A 177 0.01 1.87 -9.71
CA ALA A 177 -0.94 2.97 -9.68
C ALA A 177 -1.48 3.24 -8.26
N ALA A 178 -1.69 2.19 -7.44
CA ALA A 178 -2.03 2.34 -6.03
C ALA A 178 -0.89 3.00 -5.24
N HIS A 179 0.37 2.63 -5.51
CA HIS A 179 1.51 3.26 -4.85
C HIS A 179 1.61 4.75 -5.20
N ILE A 180 1.47 5.11 -6.48
CA ILE A 180 1.50 6.49 -6.95
C ILE A 180 0.35 7.30 -6.33
N GLY A 181 -0.89 6.79 -6.41
CA GLY A 181 -2.07 7.44 -5.86
C GLY A 181 -2.00 7.61 -4.35
N GLY A 182 -1.53 6.59 -3.63
CA GLY A 182 -1.27 6.65 -2.19
C GLY A 182 -0.25 7.70 -1.83
N PHE A 183 0.90 7.72 -2.52
CA PHE A 183 1.97 8.69 -2.29
C PHE A 183 1.52 10.13 -2.50
N ILE A 184 0.83 10.41 -3.62
CA ILE A 184 0.31 11.74 -3.93
C ILE A 184 -0.75 12.16 -2.89
N SER A 185 -1.68 11.28 -2.55
CA SER A 185 -2.70 11.57 -1.52
C SER A 185 -2.07 11.86 -0.16
N GLY A 186 -0.99 11.17 0.19
CA GLY A 186 -0.23 11.41 1.40
C GLY A 186 0.42 12.81 1.43
N ILE A 187 1.04 13.24 0.32
CA ILE A 187 1.58 14.60 0.18
C ILE A 187 0.47 15.65 0.37
N VAL A 188 -0.69 15.43 -0.24
CA VAL A 188 -1.80 16.38 -0.16
C VAL A 188 -2.38 16.42 1.26
N LEU A 189 -2.81 15.27 1.77
CA LEU A 189 -3.52 15.17 3.05
C LEU A 189 -2.68 15.65 4.24
N ILE A 190 -1.37 15.39 4.26
CA ILE A 190 -0.54 15.82 5.38
C ILE A 190 -0.52 17.33 5.57
N ASN A 191 -0.64 18.11 4.49
CA ASN A 191 -0.67 19.57 4.58
C ASN A 191 -1.92 20.10 5.27
N PHE A 192 -3.04 19.36 5.21
CA PHE A 192 -4.30 19.73 5.89
C PHE A 192 -4.39 19.15 7.30
N MET A 193 -3.81 17.97 7.54
CA MET A 193 -4.00 17.20 8.78
C MET A 193 -2.93 17.45 9.84
N LYS A 194 -1.72 17.88 9.44
CA LYS A 194 -0.64 18.20 10.41
C LYS A 194 -1.07 19.25 11.41
N ASN A 195 -0.71 19.04 12.65
CA ASN A 195 -0.96 20.04 13.68
C ASN A 195 -0.17 21.31 13.33
N LYS A 196 -0.85 22.46 13.37
CA LYS A 196 -0.14 23.75 13.28
C LYS A 196 0.79 23.77 14.49
N LYS A 197 2.10 23.89 14.25
CA LYS A 197 3.03 24.23 15.32
C LYS A 197 2.57 25.58 15.86
N GLY A 198 2.11 25.61 17.12
CA GLY A 198 1.87 26.83 17.85
C GLY A 198 3.17 27.63 18.02
#